data_82e8703d578e1fcd0aa940641ffc8222
#
_entry.id   82e8703d578e1fcd0aa940641ffc8222
#
_cell.length_a   1.000
_cell.length_b   1.000
_cell.length_c   1.000
_cell.angle_alpha   90.00
_cell.angle_beta   90.00
_cell.angle_gamma   90.00
#
_symmetry.space_group_name_H-M   'P 1'
#
loop_
_entity.id
_entity.type
_entity.pdbx_description
1 polymer ?
#
loop_
_entity_poly.entity_id
_entity_poly.type
_entity_poly.pdbx_seq_one_letter_code
_entity_poly.pdbx_strand_id
1 'polypeptide(L)'
;MNLSRRLPKTLAVTVPLAAILATAACGSGIEENTASATPVATAAVAAQAPADQAAKGTVASNRLTVATAGKAAQAALAKCQADGLGFVTVSVVDRAGNVQAMLRGDNAAQHTVEASRQKGYTAAAFGANTSDLAGRAKGDGATVADLEGTLFLPGGVAVKAGNASIAGIGVGGAPDGMADQACAAAGLDAIAGSLQ
;
A
#
# COMPACT_ATOMS: atom_id res chain seq x y z
N MET A 1 0.63 -57.25 -1.72
CA MET A 1 -0.67 -56.86 -1.14
C MET A 1 -1.23 -55.71 -1.95
N ASN A 2 -2.26 -56.00 -2.74
CA ASN A 2 -2.89 -55.15 -3.73
C ASN A 2 -4.06 -54.37 -3.05
N LEU A 3 -4.00 -53.05 -2.95
CA LEU A 3 -5.14 -52.23 -2.54
C LEU A 3 -5.59 -51.36 -3.70
N SER A 4 -6.66 -51.81 -4.33
CA SER A 4 -7.41 -51.08 -5.36
C SER A 4 -8.03 -49.81 -4.81
N ARG A 5 -7.68 -48.64 -5.36
CA ARG A 5 -8.34 -47.36 -5.12
C ARG A 5 -9.61 -47.30 -5.99
N ARG A 6 -10.76 -47.21 -5.35
CA ARG A 6 -12.04 -46.92 -6.00
C ARG A 6 -12.19 -45.40 -6.12
N LEU A 7 -12.44 -44.91 -7.33
CA LEU A 7 -12.87 -43.54 -7.61
C LEU A 7 -14.34 -43.35 -7.22
N PRO A 8 -14.74 -42.22 -6.65
CA PRO A 8 -16.14 -41.88 -6.51
C PRO A 8 -16.71 -41.22 -7.78
N LYS A 9 -17.95 -41.62 -8.09
CA LYS A 9 -18.74 -41.21 -9.26
C LYS A 9 -19.19 -39.77 -9.13
N THR A 10 -19.03 -38.98 -10.19
CA THR A 10 -19.59 -37.64 -10.39
C THR A 10 -21.12 -37.73 -10.54
N LEU A 11 -21.85 -37.03 -9.68
CA LEU A 11 -23.28 -36.73 -9.86
C LEU A 11 -23.42 -35.45 -10.67
N ALA A 12 -24.02 -35.56 -11.85
CA ALA A 12 -24.47 -34.40 -12.63
C ALA A 12 -25.85 -33.97 -12.11
N VAL A 13 -25.97 -32.72 -11.67
CA VAL A 13 -27.27 -32.13 -11.33
C VAL A 13 -27.67 -31.21 -12.47
N THR A 14 -28.72 -31.63 -13.20
CA THR A 14 -29.41 -30.83 -14.21
C THR A 14 -30.51 -30.00 -13.55
N VAL A 15 -30.47 -28.68 -13.73
CA VAL A 15 -31.52 -27.74 -13.30
C VAL A 15 -32.38 -27.38 -14.51
N PRO A 16 -33.70 -27.54 -14.48
CA PRO A 16 -34.57 -27.14 -15.57
C PRO A 16 -34.88 -25.63 -15.54
N LEU A 17 -34.83 -25.05 -16.73
CA LEU A 17 -35.23 -23.69 -17.06
C LEU A 17 -36.77 -23.60 -17.07
N ALA A 18 -37.38 -22.89 -16.12
CA ALA A 18 -38.81 -22.58 -16.16
C ALA A 18 -39.00 -21.15 -16.65
N ALA A 19 -39.55 -21.04 -17.86
CA ALA A 19 -40.07 -19.81 -18.40
C ALA A 19 -41.45 -19.51 -17.81
N ILE A 20 -41.64 -18.31 -17.24
CA ILE A 20 -42.97 -17.78 -16.91
C ILE A 20 -43.19 -16.52 -17.71
N LEU A 21 -44.06 -16.65 -18.73
CA LEU A 21 -44.78 -15.53 -19.35
C LEU A 21 -45.99 -15.22 -18.45
N ALA A 22 -46.18 -13.97 -18.07
CA ALA A 22 -47.46 -13.45 -17.61
C ALA A 22 -47.68 -12.06 -18.23
N THR A 23 -48.75 -11.97 -18.92
CA THR A 23 -49.28 -10.86 -19.74
C THR A 23 -50.15 -9.92 -18.90
N ALA A 24 -50.15 -8.64 -19.34
CA ALA A 24 -51.27 -7.69 -19.41
C ALA A 24 -51.89 -7.20 -18.06
N ALA A 25 -52.29 -5.99 -17.92
CA ALA A 25 -52.69 -4.84 -18.71
C ALA A 25 -53.25 -3.75 -17.77
N CYS A 26 -53.23 -2.51 -18.30
CA CYS A 26 -54.12 -1.40 -17.98
C CYS A 26 -54.02 -0.65 -16.67
N GLY A 27 -53.74 0.62 -16.77
CA GLY A 27 -54.30 1.64 -15.92
C GLY A 27 -53.52 2.93 -15.79
N SER A 28 -53.67 3.83 -16.79
CA SER A 28 -53.92 5.29 -16.67
C SER A 28 -53.21 6.10 -15.57
N GLY A 29 -52.46 7.12 -16.00
CA GLY A 29 -52.15 8.27 -15.17
C GLY A 29 -50.65 8.53 -15.03
N ILE A 30 -50.04 8.97 -16.15
CA ILE A 30 -48.68 9.54 -16.05
C ILE A 30 -48.84 11.05 -16.11
N GLU A 31 -48.81 11.69 -14.95
CA GLU A 31 -48.46 13.10 -14.88
C GLU A 31 -47.00 13.23 -15.25
N GLU A 32 -46.78 13.86 -16.36
CA GLU A 32 -45.47 14.22 -16.92
C GLU A 32 -44.82 15.25 -16.03
N ASN A 33 -44.13 14.78 -14.99
CA ASN A 33 -43.27 15.66 -14.20
C ASN A 33 -41.95 15.85 -14.95
N THR A 34 -41.91 16.87 -15.79
CA THR A 34 -40.69 17.37 -16.41
C THR A 34 -39.80 17.97 -15.32
N ALA A 35 -39.07 17.08 -14.61
CA ALA A 35 -37.97 17.49 -13.78
C ALA A 35 -36.86 18.00 -14.71
N SER A 36 -36.76 19.32 -14.80
CA SER A 36 -35.66 20.03 -15.42
C SER A 36 -34.34 19.54 -14.78
N ALA A 37 -33.62 18.70 -15.51
CA ALA A 37 -32.28 18.27 -15.11
C ALA A 37 -31.37 19.49 -15.19
N THR A 38 -31.12 20.10 -14.06
CA THR A 38 -30.04 21.08 -13.90
C THR A 38 -28.72 20.39 -14.23
N PRO A 39 -27.92 20.88 -15.17
CA PRO A 39 -26.60 20.28 -15.43
C PRO A 39 -25.77 20.40 -14.17
N VAL A 40 -25.38 19.26 -13.61
CA VAL A 40 -24.36 19.21 -12.57
C VAL A 40 -23.10 19.78 -13.20
N ALA A 41 -22.75 21.00 -12.81
CA ALA A 41 -21.49 21.59 -13.18
C ALA A 41 -20.37 20.68 -12.66
N THR A 42 -19.69 20.03 -13.57
CA THR A 42 -18.43 19.32 -13.28
C THR A 42 -17.47 20.40 -12.78
N ALA A 43 -17.31 20.50 -11.46
CA ALA A 43 -16.27 21.32 -10.87
C ALA A 43 -14.94 20.80 -11.42
N ALA A 44 -14.34 21.54 -12.34
CA ALA A 44 -12.98 21.30 -12.78
C ALA A 44 -12.14 21.34 -11.50
N VAL A 45 -11.52 20.22 -11.14
CA VAL A 45 -10.50 20.19 -10.10
C VAL A 45 -9.42 21.14 -10.58
N ALA A 46 -9.35 22.31 -9.96
CA ALA A 46 -8.31 23.29 -10.27
C ALA A 46 -6.97 22.61 -10.08
N ALA A 47 -6.20 22.53 -11.16
CA ALA A 47 -4.81 22.08 -11.09
C ALA A 47 -4.14 22.98 -10.03
N GLN A 48 -3.61 22.33 -8.97
CA GLN A 48 -2.86 23.06 -7.95
C GLN A 48 -1.71 23.77 -8.65
N ALA A 49 -1.64 25.09 -8.45
CA ALA A 49 -0.57 25.91 -8.96
C ALA A 49 0.80 25.32 -8.55
N PRO A 50 1.85 25.51 -9.39
CA PRO A 50 3.20 25.10 -9.04
C PRO A 50 3.56 25.74 -7.69
N ALA A 51 4.21 24.93 -6.84
CA ALA A 51 4.56 25.30 -5.48
C ALA A 51 5.21 26.71 -5.44
N ASP A 52 4.55 27.62 -4.75
CA ASP A 52 4.99 28.97 -4.55
C ASP A 52 6.43 29.01 -4.04
N GLN A 53 7.16 30.03 -4.47
CA GLN A 53 8.48 30.33 -3.93
C GLN A 53 8.37 30.38 -2.40
N ALA A 54 9.20 29.58 -1.74
CA ALA A 54 9.21 29.51 -0.29
C ALA A 54 9.26 30.94 0.30
N ALA A 55 8.34 31.27 1.20
CA ALA A 55 8.34 32.54 1.86
C ALA A 55 9.69 32.74 2.57
N LYS A 56 10.13 34.04 2.68
CA LYS A 56 11.40 34.34 3.33
C LYS A 56 11.42 33.77 4.75
N GLY A 57 12.41 32.96 5.05
CA GLY A 57 12.54 32.23 6.33
C GLY A 57 11.86 30.87 6.39
N THR A 58 11.42 30.33 5.25
CA THR A 58 10.90 28.97 5.13
C THR A 58 11.76 28.09 4.22
N VAL A 59 11.61 26.78 4.33
CA VAL A 59 12.22 25.79 3.43
C VAL A 59 11.13 24.88 2.86
N ALA A 60 11.23 24.59 1.57
CA ALA A 60 10.42 23.55 0.97
C ALA A 60 11.00 22.16 1.30
N SER A 61 10.14 21.19 1.57
CA SER A 61 10.57 19.80 1.74
C SER A 61 9.96 18.93 0.65
N ASN A 62 10.81 18.14 0.00
CA ASN A 62 10.37 17.20 -1.01
C ASN A 62 9.75 15.96 -0.35
N ARG A 63 8.67 15.47 -0.94
CA ARG A 63 8.02 14.21 -0.59
C ARG A 63 7.47 13.54 -1.85
N LEU A 64 7.18 12.26 -1.79
CA LEU A 64 6.50 11.58 -2.89
C LEU A 64 5.11 12.17 -3.12
N THR A 65 4.64 12.14 -4.36
CA THR A 65 3.22 12.34 -4.63
C THR A 65 2.44 11.10 -4.17
N VAL A 66 1.15 11.27 -3.89
CA VAL A 66 0.27 10.13 -3.51
C VAL A 66 0.27 9.04 -4.58
N ALA A 67 0.28 9.43 -5.87
CA ALA A 67 0.34 8.48 -6.98
C ALA A 67 1.63 7.65 -6.97
N THR A 68 2.79 8.30 -6.77
CA THR A 68 4.10 7.61 -6.69
C THR A 68 4.18 6.73 -5.45
N ALA A 69 3.72 7.22 -4.29
CA ALA A 69 3.68 6.43 -3.05
C ALA A 69 2.76 5.20 -3.19
N GLY A 70 1.58 5.38 -3.80
CA GLY A 70 0.65 4.27 -4.08
C GLY A 70 1.24 3.22 -5.01
N LYS A 71 1.94 3.65 -6.08
CA LYS A 71 2.65 2.74 -6.99
C LYS A 71 3.72 1.92 -6.27
N ALA A 72 4.52 2.56 -5.41
CA ALA A 72 5.54 1.88 -4.61
C ALA A 72 4.92 0.85 -3.65
N ALA A 73 3.85 1.22 -2.95
CA ALA A 73 3.16 0.32 -2.03
C ALA A 73 2.57 -0.90 -2.74
N GLN A 74 1.95 -0.70 -3.91
CA GLN A 74 1.40 -1.78 -4.73
C GLN A 74 2.48 -2.74 -5.22
N ALA A 75 3.60 -2.23 -5.73
CA ALA A 75 4.71 -3.05 -6.22
C ALA A 75 5.35 -3.86 -5.09
N ALA A 76 5.56 -3.25 -3.92
CA ALA A 76 6.09 -3.95 -2.75
C ALA A 76 5.17 -5.08 -2.29
N LEU A 77 3.85 -4.82 -2.19
CA LEU A 77 2.89 -5.86 -1.81
C LEU A 77 2.82 -6.97 -2.85
N ALA A 78 2.80 -6.62 -4.14
CA ALA A 78 2.77 -7.59 -5.23
C ALA A 78 3.99 -8.52 -5.21
N LYS A 79 5.19 -7.98 -4.92
CA LYS A 79 6.40 -8.79 -4.74
C LYS A 79 6.26 -9.78 -3.59
N CYS A 80 5.80 -9.32 -2.42
CA CYS A 80 5.55 -10.20 -1.29
C CYS A 80 4.52 -11.29 -1.62
N GLN A 81 3.44 -10.94 -2.30
CA GLN A 81 2.42 -11.92 -2.72
C GLN A 81 2.98 -12.97 -3.67
N ALA A 82 3.82 -12.55 -4.64
CA ALA A 82 4.49 -13.47 -5.56
C ALA A 82 5.43 -14.45 -4.84
N ASP A 83 6.01 -14.02 -3.71
CA ASP A 83 6.86 -14.88 -2.87
C ASP A 83 6.05 -15.71 -1.84
N GLY A 84 4.72 -15.69 -1.91
CA GLY A 84 3.85 -16.39 -0.96
C GLY A 84 3.71 -15.70 0.41
N LEU A 85 4.13 -14.44 0.52
CA LEU A 85 4.12 -13.62 1.73
C LEU A 85 2.99 -12.59 1.74
N GLY A 86 1.80 -12.93 1.25
CA GLY A 86 0.67 -12.02 1.12
C GLY A 86 0.07 -11.48 2.44
N PHE A 87 0.57 -11.94 3.58
CA PHE A 87 0.13 -11.54 4.93
C PHE A 87 0.97 -10.42 5.54
N VAL A 88 1.63 -9.61 4.74
CA VAL A 88 2.42 -8.43 5.16
C VAL A 88 1.62 -7.15 5.05
N THR A 89 2.07 -6.10 5.74
CA THR A 89 1.65 -4.71 5.52
C THR A 89 2.81 -3.91 4.92
N VAL A 90 2.50 -3.07 3.95
CA VAL A 90 3.43 -2.12 3.33
C VAL A 90 3.02 -0.71 3.70
N SER A 91 3.97 0.13 4.12
CA SER A 91 3.78 1.56 4.40
C SER A 91 4.82 2.39 3.67
N VAL A 92 4.37 3.43 2.98
CA VAL A 92 5.24 4.48 2.42
C VAL A 92 5.12 5.70 3.31
N VAL A 93 6.23 6.12 3.92
CA VAL A 93 6.25 7.14 4.98
C VAL A 93 7.21 8.27 4.58
N ASP A 94 6.80 9.52 4.75
CA ASP A 94 7.66 10.67 4.50
C ASP A 94 8.67 10.90 5.66
N ARG A 95 9.58 11.83 5.47
CA ARG A 95 10.59 12.17 6.51
C ARG A 95 10.00 12.72 7.80
N ALA A 96 8.79 13.27 7.76
CA ALA A 96 8.11 13.77 8.94
C ALA A 96 7.32 12.70 9.70
N GLY A 97 7.36 11.43 9.20
CA GLY A 97 6.66 10.30 9.81
C GLY A 97 5.22 10.12 9.35
N ASN A 98 4.76 10.90 8.37
CA ASN A 98 3.40 10.78 7.85
C ASN A 98 3.31 9.66 6.83
N VAL A 99 2.30 8.80 6.97
CA VAL A 99 2.00 7.76 5.98
C VAL A 99 1.37 8.40 4.74
N GLN A 100 1.99 8.20 3.59
CA GLN A 100 1.51 8.67 2.28
C GLN A 100 0.70 7.60 1.53
N ALA A 101 1.04 6.33 1.73
CA ALA A 101 0.30 5.18 1.23
C ALA A 101 0.52 3.98 2.17
N MET A 102 -0.53 3.19 2.36
CA MET A 102 -0.44 1.94 3.10
C MET A 102 -1.33 0.89 2.43
N LEU A 103 -0.80 -0.32 2.30
CA LEU A 103 -1.56 -1.49 1.87
C LEU A 103 -1.33 -2.61 2.88
N ARG A 104 -2.43 -3.11 3.42
CA ARG A 104 -2.43 -4.27 4.29
C ARG A 104 -2.88 -5.49 3.47
N GLY A 105 -2.00 -6.48 3.37
CA GLY A 105 -2.31 -7.74 2.70
C GLY A 105 -3.42 -8.51 3.42
N ASP A 106 -4.09 -9.38 2.68
CA ASP A 106 -5.11 -10.26 3.25
C ASP A 106 -4.47 -11.11 4.35
N ASN A 107 -5.15 -11.26 5.46
CA ASN A 107 -4.66 -11.98 6.64
C ASN A 107 -3.42 -11.38 7.35
N ALA A 108 -2.95 -10.20 6.98
CA ALA A 108 -1.89 -9.53 7.72
C ALA A 108 -2.34 -9.23 9.16
N ALA A 109 -1.53 -9.58 10.13
CA ALA A 109 -1.83 -9.36 11.55
C ALA A 109 -1.77 -7.86 11.91
N GLN A 110 -2.49 -7.43 12.94
CA GLN A 110 -2.58 -6.01 13.31
C GLN A 110 -1.22 -5.36 13.60
N HIS A 111 -0.31 -6.06 14.25
CA HIS A 111 1.02 -5.52 14.58
C HIS A 111 1.87 -5.19 13.35
N THR A 112 1.58 -5.80 12.18
CA THR A 112 2.31 -5.53 10.94
C THR A 112 2.10 -4.12 10.42
N VAL A 113 0.96 -3.50 10.74
CA VAL A 113 0.63 -2.11 10.40
C VAL A 113 1.64 -1.16 11.04
N GLU A 114 1.83 -1.27 12.35
CA GLU A 114 2.76 -0.43 13.05
C GLU A 114 4.22 -0.78 12.72
N ALA A 115 4.56 -2.05 12.61
CA ALA A 115 5.90 -2.48 12.21
C ALA A 115 6.31 -1.93 10.84
N SER A 116 5.43 -1.99 9.85
CA SER A 116 5.72 -1.43 8.51
C SER A 116 5.89 0.09 8.54
N ARG A 117 5.03 0.80 9.29
CA ARG A 117 5.12 2.25 9.46
C ARG A 117 6.45 2.66 10.10
N GLN A 118 6.81 2.02 11.20
CA GLN A 118 8.06 2.33 11.94
C GLN A 118 9.31 2.00 11.12
N LYS A 119 9.35 0.86 10.41
CA LYS A 119 10.47 0.53 9.52
C LYS A 119 10.59 1.55 8.38
N GLY A 120 9.46 1.96 7.76
CA GLY A 120 9.43 2.99 6.72
C GLY A 120 9.93 4.34 7.26
N TYR A 121 9.45 4.78 8.42
CA TYR A 121 9.90 6.00 9.06
C TYR A 121 11.39 5.95 9.41
N THR A 122 11.86 4.85 9.99
CA THR A 122 13.29 4.67 10.32
C THR A 122 14.16 4.83 9.07
N ALA A 123 13.78 4.18 7.96
CA ALA A 123 14.51 4.29 6.70
C ALA A 123 14.49 5.73 6.15
N ALA A 124 13.35 6.42 6.21
CA ALA A 124 13.20 7.81 5.77
C ALA A 124 14.04 8.78 6.62
N ALA A 125 13.95 8.66 7.94
CA ALA A 125 14.60 9.57 8.89
C ALA A 125 16.12 9.45 8.85
N PHE A 126 16.64 8.21 8.77
CA PHE A 126 18.08 7.94 8.77
C PHE A 126 18.68 7.90 7.34
N GLY A 127 17.87 7.90 6.30
CA GLY A 127 18.32 7.88 4.90
C GLY A 127 19.10 6.62 4.53
N ALA A 128 18.81 5.48 5.16
CA ALA A 128 19.47 4.20 4.96
C ALA A 128 18.48 3.04 5.17
N ASN A 129 18.78 1.88 4.63
CA ASN A 129 17.96 0.70 4.85
C ASN A 129 18.05 0.25 6.31
N THR A 130 16.97 -0.25 6.86
CA THR A 130 16.95 -0.65 8.27
C THR A 130 17.88 -1.82 8.58
N SER A 131 18.17 -2.68 7.61
CA SER A 131 19.21 -3.73 7.76
C SER A 131 20.58 -3.14 8.06
N ASP A 132 20.95 -2.03 7.39
CA ASP A 132 22.24 -1.38 7.54
C ASP A 132 22.35 -0.65 8.90
N LEU A 133 21.20 -0.30 9.46
CA LEU A 133 21.07 0.40 10.73
C LEU A 133 20.97 -0.56 11.94
N ALA A 134 20.65 -1.83 11.72
CA ALA A 134 20.33 -2.78 12.78
C ALA A 134 21.44 -2.93 13.85
N GLY A 135 22.71 -2.77 13.42
CA GLY A 135 23.84 -2.80 14.35
C GLY A 135 23.87 -1.63 15.35
N ARG A 136 23.30 -0.47 14.98
CA ARG A 136 23.26 0.73 15.82
C ARG A 136 22.23 0.64 16.96
N ALA A 137 21.27 -0.28 16.83
CA ALA A 137 20.23 -0.55 17.81
C ALA A 137 20.63 -1.61 18.83
N LYS A 138 21.88 -2.08 18.79
CA LYS A 138 22.43 -3.10 19.70
C LYS A 138 23.43 -2.47 20.66
N GLY A 139 23.51 -3.02 21.84
CA GLY A 139 24.47 -2.61 22.89
C GLY A 139 23.84 -2.57 24.26
N ASP A 140 24.68 -2.40 25.26
CA ASP A 140 24.27 -2.20 26.65
C ASP A 140 24.01 -0.70 26.89
N GLY A 141 22.91 -0.37 27.53
CA GLY A 141 22.49 1.02 27.80
C GLY A 141 21.63 1.61 26.67
N ALA A 142 21.50 2.95 26.64
CA ALA A 142 20.68 3.66 25.68
C ALA A 142 21.23 3.54 24.25
N THR A 143 20.37 3.21 23.31
CA THR A 143 20.70 3.07 21.89
C THR A 143 19.70 3.84 21.02
N VAL A 144 19.89 3.86 19.69
CA VAL A 144 18.89 4.43 18.78
C VAL A 144 17.57 3.64 18.77
N ALA A 145 17.53 2.43 19.32
CA ALA A 145 16.29 1.67 19.48
C ALA A 145 15.32 2.32 20.49
N ASP A 146 15.81 3.22 21.36
CA ASP A 146 14.98 3.93 22.33
C ASP A 146 14.27 5.15 21.73
N LEU A 147 14.52 5.47 20.45
CA LEU A 147 13.82 6.53 19.74
C LEU A 147 12.41 6.07 19.40
N GLU A 148 11.42 6.74 20.00
CA GLU A 148 10.02 6.42 19.80
C GLU A 148 9.61 6.50 18.32
N GLY A 149 8.76 5.59 17.89
CA GLY A 149 8.24 5.53 16.53
C GLY A 149 9.20 4.93 15.51
N THR A 150 10.39 4.46 15.94
CA THR A 150 11.38 3.80 15.07
C THR A 150 11.42 2.28 15.28
N LEU A 151 11.87 1.55 14.25
CA LEU A 151 12.10 0.11 14.32
C LEU A 151 13.30 -0.28 13.44
N PHE A 152 14.37 -0.73 14.06
CA PHE A 152 15.64 -1.06 13.40
C PHE A 152 15.73 -2.53 12.96
N LEU A 153 14.60 -3.19 12.76
CA LEU A 153 14.55 -4.51 12.13
C LEU A 153 14.55 -4.37 10.59
N PRO A 154 15.19 -5.29 9.85
CA PRO A 154 15.18 -5.25 8.39
C PRO A 154 13.74 -5.21 7.83
N GLY A 155 13.55 -4.55 6.70
CA GLY A 155 12.24 -4.37 6.06
C GLY A 155 11.92 -2.93 5.69
N GLY A 156 12.77 -1.96 6.06
CA GLY A 156 12.66 -0.56 5.65
C GLY A 156 13.71 -0.22 4.59
N VAL A 157 13.28 0.44 3.50
CA VAL A 157 14.16 0.90 2.40
C VAL A 157 14.00 2.41 2.23
N ALA A 158 15.12 3.14 2.23
CA ALA A 158 15.12 4.58 2.07
C ALA A 158 14.85 4.97 0.61
N VAL A 159 13.97 5.95 0.42
CA VAL A 159 13.68 6.59 -0.88
C VAL A 159 14.40 7.92 -0.93
N LYS A 160 15.25 8.11 -1.94
CA LYS A 160 16.07 9.32 -2.10
C LYS A 160 15.77 10.00 -3.44
N ALA A 161 15.78 11.33 -3.44
CA ALA A 161 15.88 12.16 -4.63
C ALA A 161 17.25 12.86 -4.60
N GLY A 162 18.15 12.51 -5.50
CA GLY A 162 19.56 12.83 -5.38
C GLY A 162 20.14 12.27 -4.07
N ASN A 163 20.79 13.13 -3.28
CA ASN A 163 21.35 12.74 -1.99
C ASN A 163 20.38 12.90 -0.79
N ALA A 164 19.19 13.47 -1.02
CA ALA A 164 18.24 13.73 0.04
C ALA A 164 17.27 12.55 0.22
N SER A 165 17.15 12.05 1.45
CA SER A 165 16.08 11.13 1.81
C SER A 165 14.75 11.89 1.83
N ILE A 166 13.74 11.41 1.10
CA ILE A 166 12.42 12.06 1.00
C ILE A 166 11.28 11.19 1.54
N ALA A 167 11.49 9.87 1.60
CA ALA A 167 10.54 8.91 2.11
C ALA A 167 11.25 7.60 2.50
N GLY A 168 10.50 6.66 3.05
CA GLY A 168 10.89 5.27 3.25
C GLY A 168 9.74 4.33 2.95
N ILE A 169 10.05 3.17 2.43
CA ILE A 169 9.11 2.08 2.21
C ILE A 169 9.39 1.04 3.28
N GLY A 170 8.41 0.78 4.14
CA GLY A 170 8.51 -0.23 5.18
C GLY A 170 7.57 -1.39 4.91
N VAL A 171 8.04 -2.60 5.11
CA VAL A 171 7.25 -3.84 5.05
C VAL A 171 7.42 -4.57 6.39
N GLY A 172 6.33 -5.15 6.85
CA GLY A 172 6.34 -5.95 8.07
C GLY A 172 5.34 -7.09 7.98
N GLY A 173 5.74 -8.25 8.48
CA GLY A 173 4.89 -9.44 8.55
C GLY A 173 5.52 -10.72 8.01
N ALA A 174 6.54 -10.65 7.17
CA ALA A 174 7.28 -11.84 6.77
C ALA A 174 8.00 -12.47 7.97
N PRO A 175 8.19 -13.79 7.99
CA PRO A 175 8.94 -14.48 9.04
C PRO A 175 10.40 -14.03 9.12
N ASP A 176 10.96 -13.55 8.01
CA ASP A 176 12.31 -12.99 7.91
C ASP A 176 12.24 -11.52 7.48
N GLY A 177 12.87 -10.65 8.25
CA GLY A 177 12.92 -9.22 7.94
C GLY A 177 13.65 -8.89 6.64
N MET A 178 14.57 -9.73 6.16
CA MET A 178 15.21 -9.54 4.86
C MET A 178 14.24 -9.82 3.70
N ALA A 179 13.29 -10.75 3.88
CA ALA A 179 12.20 -10.94 2.93
C ALA A 179 11.26 -9.70 2.88
N ASP A 180 10.92 -9.12 4.05
CA ASP A 180 10.23 -7.82 4.11
C ASP A 180 11.00 -6.76 3.31
N GLN A 181 12.32 -6.68 3.48
CA GLN A 181 13.15 -5.67 2.82
C GLN A 181 13.26 -5.90 1.31
N ALA A 182 13.28 -7.14 0.83
CA ALA A 182 13.24 -7.44 -0.59
C ALA A 182 11.94 -6.96 -1.25
N CYS A 183 10.81 -7.08 -0.55
CA CYS A 183 9.54 -6.52 -1.00
C CYS A 183 9.59 -4.98 -1.04
N ALA A 184 10.12 -4.33 0.01
CA ALA A 184 10.28 -2.88 0.05
C ALA A 184 11.18 -2.36 -1.08
N ALA A 185 12.27 -3.08 -1.40
CA ALA A 185 13.17 -2.77 -2.50
C ALA A 185 12.45 -2.81 -3.86
N ALA A 186 11.62 -3.82 -4.11
CA ALA A 186 10.80 -3.88 -5.33
C ALA A 186 9.85 -2.68 -5.46
N GLY A 187 9.34 -2.17 -4.33
CA GLY A 187 8.57 -0.91 -4.30
C GLY A 187 9.40 0.29 -4.74
N LEU A 188 10.66 0.41 -4.28
CA LEU A 188 11.59 1.46 -4.70
C LEU A 188 11.91 1.34 -6.19
N ASP A 189 12.24 0.14 -6.67
CA ASP A 189 12.58 -0.11 -8.07
C ASP A 189 11.44 0.33 -9.01
N ALA A 190 10.19 0.09 -8.62
CA ALA A 190 9.02 0.47 -9.42
C ALA A 190 8.86 1.99 -9.61
N ILE A 191 9.44 2.80 -8.73
CA ILE A 191 9.34 4.27 -8.77
C ILE A 191 10.66 4.97 -9.12
N ALA A 192 11.76 4.23 -9.29
CA ALA A 192 13.10 4.80 -9.48
C ALA A 192 13.15 5.83 -10.63
N GLY A 193 12.44 5.58 -11.74
CA GLY A 193 12.35 6.51 -12.86
C GLY A 193 11.61 7.83 -12.57
N SER A 194 10.90 7.91 -11.44
CA SER A 194 10.17 9.11 -11.03
C SER A 194 10.94 9.98 -10.01
N LEU A 195 12.16 9.56 -9.65
CA LEU A 195 12.99 10.21 -8.61
C LEU A 195 14.17 11.02 -9.18
N GLN A 196 14.26 11.08 -10.52
CA GLN A 196 15.31 11.80 -11.26
C GLN A 196 14.93 13.24 -11.51
#